data_e846befffed2382e6a62ef6efe53a7fd
#
_entry.id   e846befffed2382e6a62ef6efe53a7fd
#
_cell.length_a   1.000
_cell.length_b   1.000
_cell.length_c   1.000
_cell.angle_alpha   90.00
_cell.angle_beta   90.00
_cell.angle_gamma   90.00
#
_symmetry.space_group_name_H-M   'P 1'
#
loop_
_entity.id
_entity.type
_entity.pdbx_description
1 polymer ?
#
loop_
_entity_poly.entity_id
_entity_poly.type
_entity_poly.pdbx_seq_one_letter_code
_entity_poly.pdbx_strand_id
1 'polypeptide(L)'
;QGGIELVEVDEQAAPDGDFPTVRFPNPEEPGALERLTARAAEANADLALATDPDGDRLAVVLADEQGEWQVLMGDQTGVLIADAFMDQAVNGGGDNDQPAHSRPFVMNTVVSSRLLSRVADYYGVDCEQTLIGFKWLWNRALEREAEGDHFLFAYEDAIGFCPTRRVRDKDGIATAVVVTEMARAAKAAGTTLYAQLQALYQRHGLSVNRQ
;
A
#
# COMPACT_ATOMS: atom_id res chain seq x y z
N GLN A 1 6.22 -7.87 19.38
CA GLN A 1 5.92 -6.75 20.29
C GLN A 1 6.91 -5.64 20.01
N GLY A 2 6.64 -4.85 18.94
CA GLY A 2 7.60 -3.85 18.41
C GLY A 2 7.38 -2.43 18.92
N GLY A 3 6.76 -2.22 20.09
CA GLY A 3 6.49 -0.86 20.59
C GLY A 3 5.42 -0.11 19.78
N ILE A 4 4.52 -0.83 19.11
CA ILE A 4 3.37 -0.28 18.40
C ILE A 4 2.19 -0.27 19.37
N GLU A 5 1.56 0.90 19.53
CA GLU A 5 0.30 1.05 20.23
C GLU A 5 -0.83 1.03 19.20
N LEU A 6 -1.79 0.16 19.38
CA LEU A 6 -2.99 0.08 18.57
C LEU A 6 -4.13 0.79 19.28
N VAL A 7 -4.75 1.76 18.60
CA VAL A 7 -5.94 2.48 19.04
C VAL A 7 -7.08 2.22 18.07
N GLU A 8 -8.17 1.68 18.54
CA GLU A 8 -9.34 1.35 17.72
C GLU A 8 -10.37 2.48 17.68
N VAL A 9 -11.20 2.48 16.65
CA VAL A 9 -12.44 3.26 16.62
C VAL A 9 -13.50 2.42 17.35
N ASP A 10 -13.79 2.74 18.60
CA ASP A 10 -14.58 1.92 19.52
C ASP A 10 -15.93 1.47 18.93
N GLU A 11 -16.61 2.35 18.17
CA GLU A 11 -17.90 2.05 17.57
C GLU A 11 -17.82 1.12 16.34
N GLN A 12 -16.61 0.86 15.85
CA GLN A 12 -16.33 -0.02 14.69
C GLN A 12 -15.46 -1.21 15.06
N ALA A 13 -15.04 -1.33 16.32
CA ALA A 13 -14.16 -2.41 16.77
C ALA A 13 -14.89 -3.78 16.83
N ALA A 14 -16.16 -3.78 17.22
CA ALA A 14 -16.99 -5.00 17.24
C ALA A 14 -17.64 -5.21 15.85
N PRO A 15 -17.58 -6.42 15.29
CA PRO A 15 -18.24 -6.73 14.03
C PRO A 15 -19.76 -6.53 14.12
N ASP A 16 -20.33 -5.76 13.18
CA ASP A 16 -21.79 -5.57 13.04
C ASP A 16 -22.13 -5.60 11.54
N GLY A 17 -22.91 -6.60 11.13
CA GLY A 17 -23.29 -6.80 9.73
C GLY A 17 -24.23 -5.74 9.15
N ASP A 18 -24.84 -4.90 10.00
CA ASP A 18 -25.68 -3.78 9.58
C ASP A 18 -24.86 -2.51 9.31
N PHE A 19 -23.59 -2.47 9.68
CA PHE A 19 -22.67 -1.33 9.51
C PHE A 19 -23.26 0.03 9.92
N PRO A 20 -23.77 0.19 11.16
CA PRO A 20 -24.62 1.33 11.56
C PRO A 20 -23.85 2.67 11.54
N THR A 21 -22.54 2.65 11.46
CA THR A 21 -21.69 3.86 11.52
C THR A 21 -21.39 4.46 10.15
N VAL A 22 -21.68 3.75 9.05
CA VAL A 22 -21.41 4.18 7.67
C VAL A 22 -22.59 3.87 6.77
N ARG A 23 -22.79 4.70 5.76
CA ARG A 23 -23.87 4.46 4.77
C ARG A 23 -23.59 3.23 3.89
N PHE A 24 -22.33 3.07 3.52
CA PHE A 24 -21.84 1.93 2.75
C PHE A 24 -20.41 1.60 3.25
N PRO A 25 -20.15 0.33 3.59
CA PRO A 25 -18.90 -0.08 4.25
C PRO A 25 -17.74 -0.25 3.25
N ASN A 26 -17.41 0.81 2.52
CA ASN A 26 -16.24 0.90 1.65
C ASN A 26 -15.39 2.11 2.08
N PRO A 27 -14.11 1.94 2.41
CA PRO A 27 -13.24 3.04 2.81
C PRO A 27 -13.09 4.17 1.79
N GLU A 28 -13.39 3.92 0.51
CA GLU A 28 -13.36 4.93 -0.55
C GLU A 28 -14.63 5.80 -0.62
N GLU A 29 -15.68 5.44 0.13
CA GLU A 29 -16.92 6.21 0.15
C GLU A 29 -16.76 7.50 0.96
N PRO A 30 -17.37 8.60 0.50
CA PRO A 30 -17.38 9.85 1.25
C PRO A 30 -17.95 9.65 2.67
N GLY A 31 -17.20 10.13 3.67
CA GLY A 31 -17.58 10.03 5.09
C GLY A 31 -17.21 8.73 5.78
N ALA A 32 -16.78 7.69 5.06
CA ALA A 32 -16.45 6.39 5.66
C ALA A 32 -15.28 6.46 6.66
N LEU A 33 -14.34 7.37 6.44
CA LEU A 33 -13.12 7.52 7.27
C LEU A 33 -13.18 8.67 8.29
N GLU A 34 -14.30 9.37 8.44
CA GLU A 34 -14.41 10.51 9.35
C GLU A 34 -14.13 10.14 10.82
N ARG A 35 -14.67 9.00 11.29
CA ARG A 35 -14.43 8.51 12.65
C ARG A 35 -12.97 8.11 12.86
N LEU A 36 -12.38 7.47 11.86
CA LEU A 36 -10.97 7.07 11.88
C LEU A 36 -10.06 8.31 11.99
N THR A 37 -10.27 9.32 11.15
CA THR A 37 -9.45 10.54 11.16
C THR A 37 -9.62 11.33 12.46
N ALA A 38 -10.84 11.44 13.00
CA ALA A 38 -11.10 12.06 14.30
C ALA A 38 -10.36 11.32 15.42
N ARG A 39 -10.48 9.98 15.46
CA ARG A 39 -9.83 9.16 16.48
C ARG A 39 -8.30 9.21 16.38
N ALA A 40 -7.76 9.22 15.15
CA ALA A 40 -6.33 9.37 14.92
C ALA A 40 -5.79 10.72 15.43
N ALA A 41 -6.53 11.80 15.19
CA ALA A 41 -6.18 13.12 15.70
C ALA A 41 -6.20 13.18 17.24
N GLU A 42 -7.23 12.63 17.88
CA GLU A 42 -7.33 12.57 19.35
C GLU A 42 -6.18 11.77 19.98
N ALA A 43 -5.80 10.66 19.34
CA ALA A 43 -4.74 9.78 19.82
C ALA A 43 -3.33 10.28 19.48
N ASN A 44 -3.18 11.36 18.69
CA ASN A 44 -1.92 11.78 18.09
C ASN A 44 -1.23 10.61 17.38
N ALA A 45 -1.98 9.86 16.58
CA ALA A 45 -1.49 8.69 15.90
C ALA A 45 -0.45 9.05 14.82
N ASP A 46 0.48 8.16 14.53
CA ASP A 46 1.46 8.31 13.44
C ASP A 46 0.89 7.86 12.09
N LEU A 47 -0.17 7.04 12.12
CA LEU A 47 -0.77 6.37 10.98
C LEU A 47 -2.20 5.99 11.31
N ALA A 48 -3.11 6.08 10.34
CA ALA A 48 -4.46 5.56 10.49
C ALA A 48 -4.80 4.62 9.32
N LEU A 49 -5.46 3.51 9.61
CA LEU A 49 -5.74 2.43 8.67
C LEU A 49 -7.19 1.98 8.78
N ALA A 50 -7.82 1.71 7.64
CA ALA A 50 -9.14 1.08 7.60
C ALA A 50 -9.20 0.00 6.53
N THR A 51 -9.72 -1.17 6.88
CA THR A 51 -10.04 -2.22 5.92
C THR A 51 -11.49 -2.11 5.46
N ASP A 52 -11.81 -2.72 4.35
CA ASP A 52 -13.19 -3.01 3.96
C ASP A 52 -13.74 -4.24 4.74
N PRO A 53 -15.01 -4.62 4.56
CA PRO A 53 -15.66 -5.63 5.39
C PRO A 53 -15.02 -7.02 5.38
N ASP A 54 -14.43 -7.44 4.26
CA ASP A 54 -13.75 -8.74 4.14
C ASP A 54 -12.22 -8.66 4.33
N GLY A 55 -11.70 -7.43 4.59
CA GLY A 55 -10.30 -7.21 4.96
C GLY A 55 -9.30 -7.37 3.82
N ASP A 56 -9.76 -7.44 2.57
CA ASP A 56 -8.86 -7.61 1.43
C ASP A 56 -8.31 -6.27 0.90
N ARG A 57 -8.96 -5.14 1.19
CA ARG A 57 -8.53 -3.78 0.83
C ARG A 57 -8.08 -3.00 2.05
N LEU A 58 -7.27 -1.96 1.82
CA LEU A 58 -6.74 -1.10 2.88
C LEU A 58 -6.72 0.37 2.46
N ALA A 59 -7.41 1.22 3.20
CA ALA A 59 -7.20 2.66 3.14
C ALA A 59 -6.10 3.07 4.11
N VAL A 60 -5.20 3.94 3.64
CA VAL A 60 -4.10 4.51 4.42
C VAL A 60 -4.32 6.01 4.56
N VAL A 61 -4.27 6.51 5.77
CA VAL A 61 -4.46 7.93 6.08
C VAL A 61 -3.25 8.42 6.86
N LEU A 62 -2.63 9.50 6.36
CA LEU A 62 -1.42 10.08 6.90
C LEU A 62 -1.63 11.56 7.24
N ALA A 63 -0.98 12.05 8.29
CA ALA A 63 -0.90 13.48 8.53
C ALA A 63 0.11 14.12 7.55
N ASP A 64 -0.27 15.24 6.93
CA ASP A 64 0.62 16.06 6.12
C ASP A 64 1.54 16.94 6.99
N GLU A 65 2.33 17.81 6.36
CA GLU A 65 3.25 18.72 7.06
C GLU A 65 2.55 19.75 7.97
N GLN A 66 1.27 20.00 7.72
CA GLN A 66 0.43 20.91 8.51
C GLN A 66 -0.30 20.17 9.65
N GLY A 67 -0.21 18.83 9.69
CA GLY A 67 -0.92 17.96 10.61
C GLY A 67 -2.35 17.61 10.17
N GLU A 68 -2.73 17.94 8.92
CA GLU A 68 -4.03 17.59 8.37
C GLU A 68 -4.02 16.15 7.84
N TRP A 69 -5.06 15.39 8.17
CA TRP A 69 -5.18 13.99 7.78
C TRP A 69 -5.58 13.84 6.30
N GLN A 70 -4.71 13.25 5.53
CA GLN A 70 -4.86 13.00 4.09
C GLN A 70 -5.12 11.53 3.82
N VAL A 71 -6.23 11.22 3.17
CA VAL A 71 -6.52 9.86 2.68
C VAL A 71 -5.71 9.64 1.41
N LEU A 72 -4.84 8.65 1.41
CA LEU A 72 -4.08 8.30 0.22
C LEU A 72 -4.95 7.52 -0.78
N MET A 73 -4.84 7.88 -2.05
CA MET A 73 -5.36 7.05 -3.14
C MET A 73 -4.62 5.72 -3.22
N GLY A 74 -5.25 4.69 -3.76
CA GLY A 74 -4.63 3.38 -3.89
C GLY A 74 -3.32 3.41 -4.68
N ASP A 75 -3.26 4.21 -5.75
CA ASP A 75 -2.04 4.41 -6.53
C ASP A 75 -0.91 5.07 -5.71
N GLN A 76 -1.22 6.02 -4.82
CA GLN A 76 -0.23 6.66 -3.94
C GLN A 76 0.34 5.65 -2.93
N THR A 77 -0.54 4.92 -2.27
CA THR A 77 -0.16 3.87 -1.32
C THR A 77 0.62 2.76 -2.03
N GLY A 78 0.14 2.32 -3.21
CA GLY A 78 0.78 1.26 -4.00
C GLY A 78 2.20 1.61 -4.42
N VAL A 79 2.43 2.82 -4.91
CA VAL A 79 3.77 3.27 -5.31
C VAL A 79 4.69 3.43 -4.10
N LEU A 80 4.18 3.93 -2.98
CA LEU A 80 4.97 4.08 -1.75
C LEU A 80 5.45 2.73 -1.21
N ILE A 81 4.59 1.71 -1.21
CA ILE A 81 4.96 0.35 -0.82
C ILE A 81 5.93 -0.26 -1.84
N ALA A 82 5.65 -0.11 -3.13
CA ALA A 82 6.49 -0.65 -4.20
C ALA A 82 7.92 -0.08 -4.15
N ASP A 83 8.08 1.21 -3.88
CA ASP A 83 9.39 1.86 -3.71
C ASP A 83 10.19 1.18 -2.60
N ALA A 84 9.58 0.96 -1.43
CA ALA A 84 10.24 0.28 -0.30
C ALA A 84 10.64 -1.17 -0.64
N PHE A 85 9.79 -1.91 -1.35
CA PHE A 85 10.10 -3.28 -1.76
C PHE A 85 11.22 -3.33 -2.81
N MET A 86 11.21 -2.42 -3.77
CA MET A 86 12.27 -2.34 -4.79
C MET A 86 13.60 -1.89 -4.19
N ASP A 87 13.58 -0.91 -3.27
CA ASP A 87 14.78 -0.48 -2.56
C ASP A 87 15.39 -1.64 -1.75
N GLN A 88 14.58 -2.39 -1.03
CA GLN A 88 15.02 -3.56 -0.29
C GLN A 88 15.58 -4.64 -1.22
N ALA A 89 14.92 -4.92 -2.35
CA ALA A 89 15.37 -5.94 -3.29
C ALA A 89 16.69 -5.58 -3.97
N VAL A 90 16.92 -4.31 -4.27
CA VAL A 90 18.10 -3.84 -5.03
C VAL A 90 19.25 -3.46 -4.09
N ASN A 91 18.97 -2.75 -2.99
CA ASN A 91 19.98 -2.16 -2.11
C ASN A 91 20.09 -2.86 -0.76
N GLY A 92 19.08 -3.61 -0.33
CA GLY A 92 19.02 -4.27 0.99
C GLY A 92 19.81 -5.57 1.14
N GLY A 93 20.59 -5.98 0.14
CA GLY A 93 21.44 -7.19 0.20
C GLY A 93 20.73 -8.48 -0.23
N GLY A 94 19.55 -8.37 -0.82
CA GLY A 94 18.75 -9.49 -1.34
C GLY A 94 18.04 -10.27 -0.22
N ASP A 95 16.86 -10.77 -0.52
CA ASP A 95 16.22 -11.78 0.32
C ASP A 95 16.96 -13.12 0.10
N ASN A 96 17.27 -13.85 1.18
CA ASN A 96 17.91 -15.17 1.10
C ASN A 96 17.08 -16.20 0.28
N ASP A 97 15.82 -15.90 0.01
CA ASP A 97 14.91 -16.69 -0.82
C ASP A 97 14.93 -16.30 -2.31
N GLN A 98 15.70 -15.27 -2.72
CA GLN A 98 15.80 -14.91 -4.14
C GLN A 98 16.74 -15.87 -4.90
N PRO A 99 16.29 -16.50 -5.98
CA PRO A 99 17.20 -17.24 -6.87
C PRO A 99 18.27 -16.31 -7.45
N ALA A 100 19.53 -16.72 -7.44
CA ALA A 100 20.71 -15.91 -7.75
C ALA A 100 20.73 -15.20 -9.12
N HIS A 101 19.74 -15.40 -9.97
CA HIS A 101 19.62 -14.80 -11.31
C HIS A 101 18.17 -14.42 -11.67
N SER A 102 17.27 -14.32 -10.67
CA SER A 102 15.89 -13.92 -10.91
C SER A 102 15.80 -12.41 -11.15
N ARG A 103 14.97 -12.01 -12.11
CA ARG A 103 14.66 -10.59 -12.33
C ARG A 103 13.47 -10.19 -11.45
N PRO A 104 13.66 -9.22 -10.56
CA PRO A 104 12.55 -8.73 -9.74
C PRO A 104 11.54 -7.98 -10.60
N PHE A 105 10.26 -8.11 -10.28
CA PHE A 105 9.21 -7.35 -10.95
C PHE A 105 8.09 -6.91 -10.01
N VAL A 106 7.46 -5.80 -10.39
CA VAL A 106 6.27 -5.23 -9.76
C VAL A 106 5.15 -5.11 -10.79
N MET A 107 3.89 -5.06 -10.32
CA MET A 107 2.75 -4.99 -11.23
C MET A 107 1.67 -4.03 -10.71
N ASN A 108 0.94 -3.44 -11.65
CA ASN A 108 -0.32 -2.77 -11.38
C ASN A 108 -1.31 -2.94 -12.54
N THR A 109 -2.48 -2.33 -12.42
CA THR A 109 -3.49 -2.37 -13.48
C THR A 109 -3.38 -1.17 -14.43
N VAL A 110 -3.89 -1.31 -15.65
CA VAL A 110 -3.83 -0.28 -16.69
C VAL A 110 -4.54 1.03 -16.35
N VAL A 111 -5.37 1.04 -15.29
CA VAL A 111 -6.04 2.24 -14.79
C VAL A 111 -5.20 2.99 -13.75
N SER A 112 -4.15 2.38 -13.23
CA SER A 112 -3.21 3.03 -12.31
C SER A 112 -2.32 4.03 -13.06
N SER A 113 -1.71 4.95 -12.32
CA SER A 113 -0.81 5.94 -12.91
C SER A 113 0.47 5.30 -13.47
N ARG A 114 1.21 6.06 -14.25
CA ARG A 114 2.55 5.65 -14.73
C ARG A 114 3.67 5.89 -13.70
N LEU A 115 3.33 6.26 -12.48
CA LEU A 115 4.35 6.54 -11.47
C LEU A 115 5.11 5.27 -11.10
N LEU A 116 4.42 4.14 -10.94
CA LEU A 116 5.07 2.86 -10.65
C LEU A 116 6.15 2.51 -11.69
N SER A 117 5.85 2.64 -12.99
CA SER A 117 6.83 2.31 -14.03
C SER A 117 8.07 3.21 -13.96
N ARG A 118 7.91 4.50 -13.67
CA ARG A 118 9.05 5.42 -13.51
C ARG A 118 9.91 5.11 -12.29
N VAL A 119 9.28 4.71 -11.19
CA VAL A 119 10.01 4.26 -10.00
C VAL A 119 10.72 2.93 -10.27
N ALA A 120 10.07 1.99 -10.93
CA ALA A 120 10.69 0.71 -11.32
C ALA A 120 11.88 0.91 -12.27
N ASP A 121 11.76 1.80 -13.26
CA ASP A 121 12.87 2.17 -14.16
C ASP A 121 14.08 2.71 -13.39
N TYR A 122 13.84 3.50 -12.34
CA TYR A 122 14.91 4.02 -11.48
C TYR A 122 15.71 2.92 -10.77
N TYR A 123 15.02 1.87 -10.31
CA TYR A 123 15.65 0.72 -9.64
C TYR A 123 16.15 -0.35 -10.62
N GLY A 124 15.85 -0.25 -11.91
CA GLY A 124 16.12 -1.32 -12.89
C GLY A 124 15.27 -2.57 -12.64
N VAL A 125 14.08 -2.40 -12.08
CA VAL A 125 13.08 -3.45 -11.80
C VAL A 125 12.05 -3.46 -12.91
N ASP A 126 11.65 -4.64 -13.37
CA ASP A 126 10.60 -4.77 -14.37
C ASP A 126 9.23 -4.34 -13.81
N CYS A 127 8.47 -3.57 -14.59
CA CYS A 127 7.11 -3.17 -14.26
C CYS A 127 6.14 -3.62 -15.36
N GLU A 128 5.11 -4.35 -14.98
CA GLU A 128 4.10 -4.83 -15.92
C GLU A 128 2.69 -4.40 -15.51
N GLN A 129 1.85 -4.09 -16.49
CA GLN A 129 0.44 -3.72 -16.29
C GLN A 129 -0.49 -4.78 -16.86
N THR A 130 -1.56 -5.08 -16.11
CA THR A 130 -2.61 -5.99 -16.56
C THR A 130 -3.97 -5.29 -16.62
N LEU A 131 -4.98 -6.01 -17.07
CA LEU A 131 -6.36 -5.61 -16.91
C LEU A 131 -6.73 -5.56 -15.41
N ILE A 132 -7.82 -4.84 -15.09
CA ILE A 132 -8.37 -4.74 -13.73
C ILE A 132 -8.80 -6.13 -13.24
N GLY A 133 -8.47 -6.43 -12.01
CA GLY A 133 -8.80 -7.68 -11.31
C GLY A 133 -7.54 -8.48 -10.95
N PHE A 134 -7.38 -8.78 -9.66
CA PHE A 134 -6.23 -9.51 -9.14
C PHE A 134 -6.01 -10.88 -9.81
N LYS A 135 -7.07 -11.48 -10.34
CA LYS A 135 -6.95 -12.69 -11.17
C LYS A 135 -6.00 -12.51 -12.36
N TRP A 136 -5.99 -11.34 -12.99
CA TRP A 136 -5.10 -11.05 -14.12
C TRP A 136 -3.66 -10.80 -13.64
N LEU A 137 -3.51 -10.02 -12.57
CA LEU A 137 -2.22 -9.79 -11.95
C LEU A 137 -1.56 -11.12 -11.54
N TRP A 138 -2.29 -11.99 -10.83
CA TRP A 138 -1.73 -13.26 -10.38
C TRP A 138 -1.51 -14.28 -11.48
N ASN A 139 -2.40 -14.39 -12.47
CA ASN A 139 -2.13 -15.27 -13.60
C ASN A 139 -0.82 -14.88 -14.30
N ARG A 140 -0.63 -13.58 -14.54
CA ARG A 140 0.58 -13.09 -15.18
C ARG A 140 1.81 -13.21 -14.27
N ALA A 141 1.68 -12.98 -12.98
CA ALA A 141 2.76 -13.19 -12.03
C ALA A 141 3.23 -14.64 -12.01
N LEU A 142 2.31 -15.60 -12.01
CA LEU A 142 2.64 -17.03 -12.05
C LEU A 142 3.35 -17.45 -13.34
N GLU A 143 2.97 -16.89 -14.51
CA GLU A 143 3.66 -17.11 -15.76
C GLU A 143 5.12 -16.64 -15.68
N ARG A 144 5.35 -15.42 -15.18
CA ARG A 144 6.69 -14.85 -15.01
C ARG A 144 7.53 -15.64 -14.01
N GLU A 145 6.94 -16.06 -12.89
CA GLU A 145 7.63 -16.89 -11.90
C GLU A 145 8.03 -18.26 -12.50
N ALA A 146 7.22 -18.84 -13.39
CA ALA A 146 7.57 -20.06 -14.10
C ALA A 146 8.74 -19.87 -15.09
N GLU A 147 8.96 -18.63 -15.56
CA GLU A 147 10.11 -18.23 -16.37
C GLU A 147 11.37 -17.90 -15.52
N GLY A 148 11.24 -17.90 -14.19
CA GLY A 148 12.34 -17.66 -13.25
C GLY A 148 12.42 -16.22 -12.73
N ASP A 149 11.43 -15.38 -13.00
CA ASP A 149 11.34 -14.03 -12.46
C ASP A 149 10.87 -14.05 -10.97
N HIS A 150 11.09 -12.96 -10.25
CA HIS A 150 10.76 -12.85 -8.83
C HIS A 150 9.72 -11.77 -8.57
N PHE A 151 8.52 -12.18 -8.15
CA PHE A 151 7.45 -11.27 -7.77
C PHE A 151 7.79 -10.51 -6.48
N LEU A 152 7.73 -9.19 -6.52
CA LEU A 152 7.91 -8.33 -5.36
C LEU A 152 6.57 -7.85 -4.80
N PHE A 153 5.76 -7.22 -5.64
CA PHE A 153 4.55 -6.53 -5.20
C PHE A 153 3.59 -6.27 -6.37
N ALA A 154 2.29 -6.25 -6.08
CA ALA A 154 1.27 -5.80 -7.02
C ALA A 154 0.18 -4.99 -6.33
N TYR A 155 -0.48 -4.09 -7.08
CA TYR A 155 -1.62 -3.34 -6.56
C TYR A 155 -2.64 -2.96 -7.64
N GLU A 156 -3.84 -2.65 -7.17
CA GLU A 156 -4.91 -1.98 -7.90
C GLU A 156 -5.21 -0.61 -7.28
N ASP A 157 -5.60 0.36 -8.10
CA ASP A 157 -5.94 1.72 -7.66
C ASP A 157 -7.10 1.76 -6.66
N ALA A 158 -8.01 0.78 -6.72
CA ALA A 158 -9.09 0.59 -5.76
C ALA A 158 -8.62 0.01 -4.41
N ILE A 159 -7.56 0.60 -3.83
CA ILE A 159 -6.96 0.27 -2.53
C ILE A 159 -6.68 -1.22 -2.27
N GLY A 160 -6.45 -1.99 -3.33
CA GLY A 160 -6.12 -3.41 -3.26
C GLY A 160 -4.62 -3.64 -3.44
N PHE A 161 -3.98 -4.32 -2.50
CA PHE A 161 -2.53 -4.52 -2.48
C PHE A 161 -2.18 -5.99 -2.21
N CYS A 162 -1.12 -6.48 -2.84
CA CYS A 162 -0.59 -7.81 -2.61
C CYS A 162 0.89 -7.73 -2.21
N PRO A 163 1.20 -7.67 -0.91
CA PRO A 163 2.56 -7.53 -0.42
C PRO A 163 3.30 -8.86 -0.29
N THR A 164 2.65 -9.99 -0.53
CA THR A 164 3.26 -11.32 -0.36
C THR A 164 2.83 -12.30 -1.43
N ARG A 165 3.66 -13.30 -1.71
CA ARG A 165 3.33 -14.44 -2.59
C ARG A 165 2.43 -15.49 -1.93
N ARG A 166 2.15 -15.36 -0.63
CA ARG A 166 1.40 -16.34 0.16
C ARG A 166 -0.09 -16.27 -0.11
N VAL A 167 -0.61 -15.05 -0.29
CA VAL A 167 -2.00 -14.79 -0.69
C VAL A 167 -1.97 -14.34 -2.14
N ARG A 168 -2.66 -15.10 -3.02
CA ARG A 168 -2.71 -14.81 -4.46
C ARG A 168 -3.93 -13.95 -4.80
N ASP A 169 -4.12 -12.92 -4.02
CA ASP A 169 -5.15 -11.89 -4.15
C ASP A 169 -4.71 -10.66 -3.35
N LYS A 170 -5.59 -9.69 -3.20
CA LYS A 170 -5.44 -8.56 -2.27
C LYS A 170 -5.38 -9.07 -0.83
N ASP A 171 -4.54 -8.45 -0.04
CA ASP A 171 -4.41 -8.75 1.38
C ASP A 171 -4.24 -7.44 2.17
N GLY A 172 -5.36 -6.86 2.59
CA GLY A 172 -5.37 -5.62 3.36
C GLY A 172 -4.71 -5.77 4.73
N ILE A 173 -4.83 -6.92 5.35
CA ILE A 173 -4.26 -7.19 6.68
C ILE A 173 -2.74 -7.25 6.62
N ALA A 174 -2.17 -8.03 5.68
CA ALA A 174 -0.73 -8.07 5.49
C ALA A 174 -0.18 -6.69 5.06
N THR A 175 -0.92 -5.97 4.22
CA THR A 175 -0.56 -4.61 3.81
C THR A 175 -0.54 -3.65 5.00
N ALA A 176 -1.50 -3.75 5.93
CA ALA A 176 -1.53 -2.94 7.15
C ALA A 176 -0.26 -3.16 7.99
N VAL A 177 0.21 -4.39 8.13
CA VAL A 177 1.47 -4.70 8.81
C VAL A 177 2.66 -4.06 8.09
N VAL A 178 2.74 -4.20 6.76
CA VAL A 178 3.82 -3.60 5.96
C VAL A 178 3.86 -2.08 6.11
N VAL A 179 2.72 -1.40 5.93
CA VAL A 179 2.65 0.06 6.05
C VAL A 179 2.99 0.53 7.46
N THR A 180 2.57 -0.22 8.50
CA THR A 180 2.91 0.09 9.89
C THR A 180 4.42 -0.02 10.14
N GLU A 181 5.09 -1.05 9.63
CA GLU A 181 6.54 -1.19 9.73
C GLU A 181 7.28 -0.09 8.93
N MET A 182 6.77 0.28 7.76
CA MET A 182 7.31 1.41 6.98
C MET A 182 7.18 2.73 7.77
N ALA A 183 6.02 3.00 8.39
CA ALA A 183 5.81 4.19 9.22
C ALA A 183 6.75 4.22 10.43
N ARG A 184 6.93 3.07 11.10
CA ARG A 184 7.87 2.92 12.21
C ARG A 184 9.32 3.20 11.78
N ALA A 185 9.73 2.66 10.63
CA ALA A 185 11.06 2.90 10.06
C ALA A 185 11.26 4.38 9.67
N ALA A 186 10.27 5.00 9.04
CA ALA A 186 10.28 6.42 8.69
C ALA A 186 10.44 7.29 9.95
N LYS A 187 9.65 7.03 10.99
CA LYS A 187 9.73 7.75 12.28
C LYS A 187 11.11 7.59 12.93
N ALA A 188 11.68 6.40 12.92
CA ALA A 188 13.02 6.13 13.44
C ALA A 188 14.12 6.89 12.65
N ALA A 189 13.90 7.12 11.36
CA ALA A 189 14.78 7.92 10.49
C ALA A 189 14.51 9.44 10.58
N GLY A 190 13.58 9.90 11.44
CA GLY A 190 13.21 11.31 11.60
C GLY A 190 12.41 11.88 10.44
N THR A 191 11.66 11.04 9.72
CA THR A 191 10.80 11.41 8.58
C THR A 191 9.40 10.81 8.73
N THR A 192 8.53 11.03 7.76
CA THR A 192 7.17 10.47 7.71
C THR A 192 6.92 9.78 6.37
N LEU A 193 5.93 8.89 6.30
CA LEU A 193 5.50 8.30 5.02
C LEU A 193 4.99 9.36 4.04
N TYR A 194 4.35 10.41 4.54
CA TYR A 194 3.91 11.52 3.70
C TYR A 194 5.10 12.25 3.06
N ALA A 195 6.15 12.54 3.83
CA ALA A 195 7.38 13.13 3.29
C ALA A 195 8.08 12.22 2.28
N GLN A 196 8.06 10.90 2.48
CA GLN A 196 8.59 9.93 1.51
C GLN A 196 7.77 9.96 0.20
N LEU A 197 6.43 10.04 0.27
CA LEU A 197 5.59 10.19 -0.91
C LEU A 197 5.90 11.49 -1.68
N GLN A 198 6.09 12.61 -0.97
CA GLN A 198 6.49 13.87 -1.59
C GLN A 198 7.86 13.77 -2.27
N ALA A 199 8.81 13.08 -1.65
CA ALA A 199 10.12 12.83 -2.25
C ALA A 199 10.04 11.98 -3.54
N LEU A 200 9.14 10.99 -3.59
CA LEU A 200 8.85 10.23 -4.80
C LEU A 200 8.35 11.13 -5.93
N TYR A 201 7.41 12.04 -5.64
CA TYR A 201 6.93 13.01 -6.63
C TYR A 201 8.01 13.97 -7.11
N GLN A 202 8.89 14.43 -6.22
CA GLN A 202 10.00 15.30 -6.59
C GLN A 202 11.01 14.58 -7.50
N ARG A 203 11.27 13.30 -7.25
CA ARG A 203 12.23 12.49 -8.00
C ARG A 203 11.68 12.02 -9.34
N HIS A 204 10.43 11.57 -9.39
CA HIS A 204 9.85 10.89 -10.54
C HIS A 204 8.77 11.67 -11.27
N GLY A 205 8.44 12.87 -10.78
CA GLY A 205 7.36 13.70 -11.29
C GLY A 205 6.00 13.31 -10.73
N LEU A 206 5.13 14.30 -10.58
CA LEU A 206 3.76 14.12 -10.13
C LEU A 206 2.96 13.29 -11.15
N SER A 207 2.23 12.32 -10.66
CA SER A 207 1.19 11.62 -11.41
C SER A 207 -0.14 11.81 -10.68
N VAL A 208 -1.13 12.32 -11.37
CA VAL A 208 -2.48 12.47 -10.83
C VAL A 208 -3.39 11.52 -11.59
N ASN A 209 -3.93 10.54 -10.89
CA ASN A 209 -5.02 9.73 -11.39
C ASN A 209 -6.35 10.45 -11.07
N ARG A 210 -7.24 10.60 -12.04
CA ARG A 210 -8.59 11.11 -11.80
C ARG A 210 -9.56 9.96 -12.03
N GLN A 211 -10.23 9.58 -10.97
CA GLN A 211 -11.42 8.72 -11.03
C GLN A 211 -12.62 9.54 -11.47
#